data_d0a0307c850e5b70661b1ffe1a5d0760
#
_entry.id   d0a0307c850e5b70661b1ffe1a5d0760
#
_cell.length_a   1.000
_cell.length_b   1.000
_cell.length_c   1.000
_cell.angle_alpha   90.00
_cell.angle_beta   90.00
_cell.angle_gamma   90.00
#
_symmetry.space_group_name_H-M   'P 1'
#
loop_
_entity.id
_entity.type
_entity.pdbx_description
1 polymer ?
#
loop_
_entity_poly.entity_id
_entity_poly.type
_entity_poly.pdbx_seq_one_letter_code
_entity_poly.pdbx_strand_id
1 'polypeptide(L)'
;HEISFMDHTPGQGQYRNIETYRKTITAYHGETVTTLGFEGVLEHHKNKRTLSFEQLHELAELARANGIPAASHDDDTAAKLQVNKELGVAISEFPITIDVARQAQQLGLATVVGAPNILLGGSHTGNLSAAEAVKEGCADILCSDYYPAAMLHSIFIMHKQHGVPLPEIVNKLTLNP
;
A
#
# COMPACT_ATOMS: atom_id res chain seq x y z
N HIS A 1 -9.67 4.60 -13.95
CA HIS A 1 -9.82 3.18 -13.64
C HIS A 1 -8.43 2.55 -13.56
N GLU A 2 -8.18 1.75 -12.53
CA GLU A 2 -6.97 0.95 -12.38
C GLU A 2 -7.36 -0.43 -11.83
N ILE A 3 -6.44 -1.40 -11.92
CA ILE A 3 -6.53 -2.67 -11.18
C ILE A 3 -5.35 -2.74 -10.21
N SER A 4 -5.58 -3.25 -9.00
CA SER A 4 -4.53 -3.43 -8.01
C SER A 4 -4.34 -4.91 -7.68
N PHE A 5 -3.10 -5.39 -7.77
CA PHE A 5 -2.71 -6.74 -7.38
C PHE A 5 -2.38 -6.75 -5.89
N MET A 6 -3.31 -7.29 -5.11
CA MET A 6 -3.25 -7.27 -3.65
C MET A 6 -3.19 -8.69 -3.08
N ASP A 7 -2.23 -8.94 -2.19
CA ASP A 7 -2.12 -10.19 -1.44
C ASP A 7 -1.92 -9.89 0.05
N HIS A 8 -2.95 -10.12 0.83
CA HIS A 8 -2.95 -9.96 2.28
C HIS A 8 -2.76 -11.28 3.02
N THR A 9 -2.09 -12.26 2.40
CA THR A 9 -1.74 -13.52 3.07
C THR A 9 -0.82 -13.24 4.27
N PRO A 10 -1.09 -13.81 5.45
CA PRO A 10 -0.24 -13.63 6.62
C PRO A 10 1.21 -14.08 6.38
N GLY A 11 2.16 -13.24 6.79
CA GLY A 11 3.59 -13.49 6.63
C GLY A 11 4.25 -12.67 5.52
N GLN A 12 3.49 -11.82 4.80
CA GLN A 12 4.01 -10.93 3.78
C GLN A 12 3.28 -9.57 3.78
N GLY A 13 3.80 -8.61 3.00
CA GLY A 13 3.23 -7.28 2.85
C GLY A 13 2.97 -6.60 4.20
N GLN A 14 1.81 -5.98 4.37
CA GLN A 14 1.45 -5.33 5.63
C GLN A 14 1.39 -6.28 6.83
N TYR A 15 1.21 -7.58 6.59
CA TYR A 15 1.12 -8.63 7.61
C TYR A 15 2.37 -9.50 7.71
N ARG A 16 3.54 -8.98 7.30
CA ARG A 16 4.85 -9.67 7.45
C ARG A 16 5.14 -10.04 8.91
N ASN A 17 4.60 -9.28 9.87
CA ASN A 17 4.65 -9.59 11.30
C ASN A 17 3.36 -10.28 11.73
N ILE A 18 3.44 -11.54 12.09
CA ILE A 18 2.30 -12.37 12.53
C ILE A 18 1.63 -11.81 13.79
N GLU A 19 2.38 -11.17 14.70
CA GLU A 19 1.79 -10.56 15.89
C GLU A 19 0.95 -9.31 15.54
N THR A 20 1.40 -8.52 14.57
CA THR A 20 0.60 -7.41 14.01
C THR A 20 -0.68 -7.95 13.37
N TYR A 21 -0.57 -9.02 12.57
CA TYR A 21 -1.72 -9.69 11.99
C TYR A 21 -2.69 -10.18 13.07
N ARG A 22 -2.19 -10.82 14.14
CA ARG A 22 -3.00 -11.28 15.30
C ARG A 22 -3.82 -10.14 15.89
N LYS A 23 -3.17 -9.01 16.19
CA LYS A 23 -3.83 -7.82 16.75
C LYS A 23 -4.93 -7.28 15.83
N THR A 24 -4.63 -7.17 14.55
CA THR A 24 -5.57 -6.65 13.55
C THR A 24 -6.78 -7.56 13.41
N ILE A 25 -6.58 -8.87 13.22
CA ILE A 25 -7.68 -9.83 13.08
C ILE A 25 -8.53 -9.90 14.35
N THR A 26 -7.92 -9.84 15.54
CA THR A 26 -8.67 -9.82 16.80
C THR A 26 -9.52 -8.55 16.92
N ALA A 27 -9.02 -7.41 16.47
CA ALA A 27 -9.76 -6.15 16.52
C ALA A 27 -10.95 -6.11 15.54
N TYR A 28 -10.78 -6.63 14.32
CA TYR A 28 -11.80 -6.56 13.28
C TYR A 28 -12.74 -7.78 13.20
N HIS A 29 -12.26 -8.94 13.63
CA HIS A 29 -12.96 -10.23 13.50
C HIS A 29 -12.97 -11.03 14.80
N GLY A 30 -13.13 -10.34 15.94
CA GLY A 30 -13.04 -10.94 17.27
C GLY A 30 -13.96 -12.16 17.47
N GLU A 31 -15.17 -12.14 16.91
CA GLU A 31 -16.10 -13.28 16.97
C GLU A 31 -15.55 -14.51 16.23
N THR A 32 -14.99 -14.33 15.04
CA THR A 32 -14.37 -15.39 14.25
C THR A 32 -13.14 -15.96 14.98
N VAL A 33 -12.32 -15.10 15.56
CA VAL A 33 -11.16 -15.52 16.35
C VAL A 33 -11.59 -16.29 17.61
N THR A 34 -12.69 -15.90 18.24
CA THR A 34 -13.22 -16.61 19.40
C THR A 34 -13.76 -18.00 19.02
N THR A 35 -14.35 -18.14 17.86
CA THR A 35 -14.96 -19.39 17.38
C THR A 35 -13.92 -20.40 16.88
N LEU A 36 -12.98 -19.94 16.03
CA LEU A 36 -11.98 -20.81 15.36
C LEU A 36 -10.64 -20.88 16.09
N GLY A 37 -10.40 -19.98 17.04
CA GLY A 37 -9.07 -19.71 17.56
C GLY A 37 -8.19 -18.98 16.54
N PHE A 38 -7.13 -18.33 17.01
CA PHE A 38 -6.22 -17.60 16.12
C PHE A 38 -5.55 -18.53 15.08
N GLU A 39 -5.11 -19.70 15.50
CA GLU A 39 -4.44 -20.66 14.61
C GLU A 39 -5.39 -21.15 13.50
N GLY A 40 -6.66 -21.40 13.80
CA GLY A 40 -7.66 -21.76 12.79
C GLY A 40 -7.91 -20.66 11.78
N VAL A 41 -7.96 -19.39 12.23
CA VAL A 41 -8.07 -18.23 11.32
C VAL A 41 -6.83 -18.06 10.46
N LEU A 42 -5.64 -18.20 11.06
CA LEU A 42 -4.36 -18.12 10.36
C LEU A 42 -4.25 -19.20 9.27
N GLU A 43 -4.59 -20.43 9.60
CA GLU A 43 -4.59 -21.56 8.67
C GLU A 43 -5.60 -21.34 7.53
N HIS A 44 -6.81 -20.91 7.85
CA HIS A 44 -7.83 -20.57 6.86
C HIS A 44 -7.31 -19.52 5.86
N HIS A 45 -6.66 -18.45 6.35
CA HIS A 45 -6.14 -17.39 5.48
C HIS A 45 -4.94 -17.83 4.65
N LYS A 46 -4.05 -18.68 5.19
CA LYS A 46 -2.92 -19.25 4.44
C LYS A 46 -3.37 -20.21 3.34
N ASN A 47 -4.49 -20.89 3.53
CA ASN A 47 -5.02 -21.89 2.60
C ASN A 47 -6.02 -21.30 1.59
N LYS A 48 -6.25 -19.98 1.58
CA LYS A 48 -7.06 -19.34 0.54
C LYS A 48 -6.42 -19.53 -0.83
N ARG A 49 -7.26 -19.78 -1.83
CA ARG A 49 -6.79 -19.81 -3.22
C ARG A 49 -6.30 -18.43 -3.62
N THR A 50 -5.06 -18.37 -4.07
CA THR A 50 -4.46 -17.20 -4.70
C THR A 50 -4.40 -17.40 -6.22
N LEU A 51 -4.25 -16.31 -6.96
CA LEU A 51 -4.01 -16.40 -8.39
C LEU A 51 -2.59 -16.93 -8.65
N SER A 52 -2.44 -17.77 -9.68
CA SER A 52 -1.11 -18.15 -10.13
C SER A 52 -0.41 -16.99 -10.85
N PHE A 53 0.91 -17.07 -11.00
CA PHE A 53 1.67 -16.06 -11.74
C PHE A 53 1.16 -15.91 -13.19
N GLU A 54 0.82 -17.02 -13.85
CA GLU A 54 0.25 -17.01 -15.20
C GLU A 54 -1.08 -16.26 -15.26
N GLN A 55 -1.96 -16.46 -14.26
CA GLN A 55 -3.23 -15.74 -14.17
C GLN A 55 -3.04 -14.25 -13.91
N LEU A 56 -2.06 -13.88 -13.08
CA LEU A 56 -1.70 -12.48 -12.85
C LEU A 56 -1.17 -11.84 -14.13
N HIS A 57 -0.33 -12.56 -14.88
CA HIS A 57 0.19 -12.10 -16.16
C HIS A 57 -0.93 -11.90 -17.20
N GLU A 58 -1.85 -12.85 -17.33
CA GLU A 58 -3.01 -12.73 -18.23
C GLU A 58 -3.87 -11.49 -17.88
N LEU A 59 -4.12 -11.26 -16.59
CA LEU A 59 -4.87 -10.08 -16.12
C LEU A 59 -4.12 -8.78 -16.40
N ALA A 60 -2.82 -8.75 -16.19
CA ALA A 60 -1.98 -7.59 -16.50
C ALA A 60 -1.97 -7.26 -18.00
N GLU A 61 -1.86 -8.27 -18.85
CA GLU A 61 -1.94 -8.11 -20.31
C GLU A 61 -3.33 -7.59 -20.74
N LEU A 62 -4.39 -8.14 -20.17
CA LEU A 62 -5.76 -7.69 -20.45
C LEU A 62 -5.97 -6.24 -20.03
N ALA A 63 -5.49 -5.85 -18.86
CA ALA A 63 -5.55 -4.46 -18.38
C ALA A 63 -4.80 -3.53 -19.34
N ARG A 64 -3.57 -3.88 -19.70
CA ARG A 64 -2.74 -3.11 -20.62
C ARG A 64 -3.41 -2.96 -22.00
N ALA A 65 -3.99 -4.03 -22.55
CA ALA A 65 -4.69 -4.00 -23.83
C ALA A 65 -5.91 -3.06 -23.82
N ASN A 66 -6.49 -2.79 -22.64
CA ASN A 66 -7.61 -1.88 -22.46
C ASN A 66 -7.19 -0.48 -21.93
N GLY A 67 -5.89 -0.18 -21.86
CA GLY A 67 -5.38 1.09 -21.35
C GLY A 67 -5.67 1.31 -19.85
N ILE A 68 -5.82 0.22 -19.08
CA ILE A 68 -6.05 0.28 -17.63
C ILE A 68 -4.70 0.08 -16.93
N PRO A 69 -4.21 1.05 -16.15
CA PRO A 69 -2.98 0.89 -15.39
C PRO A 69 -3.13 -0.19 -14.32
N ALA A 70 -2.03 -0.91 -14.07
CA ALA A 70 -1.95 -1.88 -13.00
C ALA A 70 -1.13 -1.31 -11.84
N ALA A 71 -1.59 -1.55 -10.62
CA ALA A 71 -0.92 -1.25 -9.38
C ALA A 71 -0.55 -2.54 -8.63
N SER A 72 0.52 -2.48 -7.83
CA SER A 72 0.83 -3.45 -6.78
C SER A 72 0.46 -2.86 -5.42
N HIS A 73 0.29 -3.72 -4.43
CA HIS A 73 -0.10 -3.30 -3.09
C HIS A 73 0.81 -3.93 -2.04
N ASP A 74 1.17 -3.13 -1.01
CA ASP A 74 2.00 -3.57 0.12
C ASP A 74 3.33 -4.20 -0.32
N ASP A 75 4.03 -3.59 -1.26
CA ASP A 75 5.35 -4.06 -1.66
C ASP A 75 6.31 -4.01 -0.49
N ASP A 76 6.94 -5.15 -0.19
CA ASP A 76 7.79 -5.33 1.00
C ASP A 76 9.25 -5.67 0.68
N THR A 77 9.54 -6.01 -0.56
CA THR A 77 10.89 -6.38 -1.00
C THR A 77 11.20 -5.90 -2.43
N ALA A 78 12.51 -5.69 -2.71
CA ALA A 78 12.99 -5.41 -4.05
C ALA A 78 12.61 -6.49 -5.07
N ALA A 79 12.62 -7.76 -4.63
CA ALA A 79 12.26 -8.88 -5.50
C ALA A 79 10.79 -8.80 -5.94
N LYS A 80 9.88 -8.47 -5.00
CA LYS A 80 8.46 -8.28 -5.33
C LYS A 80 8.25 -7.10 -6.29
N LEU A 81 8.94 -5.98 -6.07
CA LEU A 81 8.90 -4.84 -7.00
C LEU A 81 9.37 -5.22 -8.41
N GLN A 82 10.42 -6.04 -8.53
CA GLN A 82 10.92 -6.48 -9.82
C GLN A 82 9.90 -7.36 -10.55
N VAL A 83 9.29 -8.31 -9.86
CA VAL A 83 8.21 -9.17 -10.40
C VAL A 83 7.03 -8.31 -10.85
N ASN A 84 6.59 -7.35 -10.03
CA ASN A 84 5.50 -6.45 -10.38
C ASN A 84 5.85 -5.60 -11.61
N LYS A 85 7.09 -5.13 -11.72
CA LYS A 85 7.57 -4.40 -12.90
C LYS A 85 7.52 -5.27 -14.17
N GLU A 86 7.88 -6.54 -14.09
CA GLU A 86 7.80 -7.49 -15.20
C GLU A 86 6.35 -7.76 -15.62
N LEU A 87 5.40 -7.72 -14.69
CA LEU A 87 3.96 -7.76 -14.96
C LEU A 87 3.42 -6.46 -15.59
N GLY A 88 4.24 -5.42 -15.73
CA GLY A 88 3.81 -4.13 -16.29
C GLY A 88 3.10 -3.22 -15.28
N VAL A 89 3.25 -3.48 -13.99
CA VAL A 89 2.78 -2.60 -12.93
C VAL A 89 3.47 -1.24 -13.05
N ALA A 90 2.69 -0.16 -12.96
CA ALA A 90 3.14 1.23 -13.05
C ALA A 90 3.06 1.96 -11.70
N ILE A 91 2.34 1.43 -10.73
CA ILE A 91 2.01 2.09 -9.46
C ILE A 91 2.31 1.11 -8.32
N SER A 92 3.06 1.57 -7.30
CA SER A 92 3.28 0.84 -6.04
C SER A 92 2.47 1.52 -4.95
N GLU A 93 1.38 0.86 -4.52
CA GLU A 93 0.52 1.34 -3.45
C GLU A 93 1.02 0.85 -2.09
N PHE A 94 1.17 1.76 -1.15
CA PHE A 94 1.54 1.49 0.24
C PHE A 94 2.81 0.66 0.42
N PRO A 95 3.95 1.04 -0.19
CA PRO A 95 5.22 0.36 0.05
C PRO A 95 5.52 0.32 1.55
N ILE A 96 6.02 -0.83 2.03
CA ILE A 96 6.08 -1.13 3.47
C ILE A 96 7.20 -0.38 4.18
N THR A 97 8.27 -0.04 3.48
CA THR A 97 9.42 0.70 4.03
C THR A 97 9.87 1.82 3.10
N ILE A 98 10.63 2.78 3.65
CA ILE A 98 11.19 3.88 2.86
C ILE A 98 12.15 3.37 1.76
N ASP A 99 12.91 2.31 2.04
CA ASP A 99 13.82 1.74 1.07
C ASP A 99 13.08 1.08 -0.10
N VAL A 100 11.97 0.41 0.18
CA VAL A 100 11.10 -0.15 -0.87
C VAL A 100 10.46 0.96 -1.69
N ALA A 101 10.00 2.05 -1.06
CA ALA A 101 9.46 3.21 -1.77
C ALA A 101 10.49 3.85 -2.72
N ARG A 102 11.75 4.03 -2.27
CA ARG A 102 12.85 4.52 -3.11
C ARG A 102 13.14 3.59 -4.28
N GLN A 103 13.15 2.29 -4.04
CA GLN A 103 13.38 1.30 -5.09
C GLN A 103 12.24 1.28 -6.12
N ALA A 104 10.98 1.42 -5.68
CA ALA A 104 9.84 1.54 -6.57
C ALA A 104 10.03 2.72 -7.55
N GLN A 105 10.40 3.90 -7.04
CA GLN A 105 10.70 5.07 -7.89
C GLN A 105 11.89 4.84 -8.82
N GLN A 106 12.96 4.20 -8.36
CA GLN A 106 14.12 3.85 -9.20
C GLN A 106 13.74 2.92 -10.36
N LEU A 107 12.74 2.06 -10.15
CA LEU A 107 12.16 1.21 -11.19
C LEU A 107 11.14 1.96 -12.08
N GLY A 108 10.86 3.24 -11.79
CA GLY A 108 9.91 4.06 -12.54
C GLY A 108 8.44 3.75 -12.21
N LEU A 109 8.15 3.21 -11.00
CA LEU A 109 6.79 3.09 -10.51
C LEU A 109 6.43 4.37 -9.73
N ALA A 110 5.21 4.86 -9.92
CA ALA A 110 4.66 5.90 -9.07
C ALA A 110 4.32 5.32 -7.69
N THR A 111 4.66 6.03 -6.61
CA THR A 111 4.41 5.56 -5.25
C THR A 111 3.20 6.27 -4.65
N VAL A 112 2.28 5.49 -4.07
CA VAL A 112 1.06 5.98 -3.42
C VAL A 112 1.11 5.72 -1.92
N VAL A 113 0.79 6.73 -1.12
CA VAL A 113 0.66 6.59 0.35
C VAL A 113 -0.65 7.20 0.84
N GLY A 114 -1.16 6.71 1.97
CA GLY A 114 -2.46 7.11 2.50
C GLY A 114 -2.40 8.40 3.32
N ALA A 115 -3.26 9.36 3.03
CA ALA A 115 -3.43 10.58 3.81
C ALA A 115 -3.82 10.33 5.29
N PRO A 116 -4.64 9.30 5.64
CA PRO A 116 -4.92 8.97 7.03
C PRO A 116 -3.68 8.66 7.87
N ASN A 117 -2.64 8.07 7.27
CA ASN A 117 -1.37 7.80 7.93
C ASN A 117 -0.68 9.09 8.42
N ILE A 118 -0.75 10.18 7.62
CA ILE A 118 -0.23 11.50 8.03
C ILE A 118 -1.05 12.05 9.19
N LEU A 119 -2.38 11.93 9.13
CA LEU A 119 -3.28 12.46 10.15
C LEU A 119 -3.09 11.76 11.51
N LEU A 120 -2.84 10.45 11.49
CA LEU A 120 -2.61 9.63 12.68
C LEU A 120 -1.17 9.70 13.22
N GLY A 121 -0.27 10.37 12.49
CA GLY A 121 1.15 10.48 12.87
C GLY A 121 1.98 9.23 12.59
N GLY A 122 1.47 8.32 11.76
CA GLY A 122 2.18 7.10 11.36
C GLY A 122 1.24 5.97 10.95
N SER A 123 1.81 4.85 10.54
CA SER A 123 1.06 3.64 10.20
C SER A 123 0.56 2.94 11.48
N HIS A 124 -0.71 2.55 11.50
CA HIS A 124 -1.28 1.72 12.56
C HIS A 124 -0.69 0.29 12.62
N THR A 125 -0.06 -0.16 11.55
CA THR A 125 0.63 -1.45 11.48
C THR A 125 2.14 -1.35 11.74
N GLY A 126 2.68 -0.14 11.98
CA GLY A 126 4.11 0.10 12.17
C GLY A 126 4.92 0.05 10.85
N ASN A 127 4.25 0.13 9.71
CA ASN A 127 4.87 0.21 8.39
C ASN A 127 5.30 1.66 8.05
N LEU A 128 5.60 1.96 6.79
CA LEU A 128 6.08 3.25 6.33
C LEU A 128 5.19 4.41 6.82
N SER A 129 5.84 5.44 7.37
CA SER A 129 5.20 6.73 7.64
C SER A 129 5.01 7.50 6.32
N ALA A 130 3.76 7.84 5.99
CA ALA A 130 3.45 8.62 4.81
C ALA A 130 4.08 10.04 4.88
N ALA A 131 4.16 10.63 6.08
CA ALA A 131 4.82 11.92 6.27
C ALA A 131 6.32 11.83 6.00
N GLU A 132 6.98 10.76 6.42
CA GLU A 132 8.38 10.49 6.11
C GLU A 132 8.58 10.28 4.61
N ALA A 133 7.76 9.45 3.97
CA ALA A 133 7.83 9.21 2.53
C ALA A 133 7.69 10.49 1.71
N VAL A 134 6.77 11.40 2.08
CA VAL A 134 6.62 12.70 1.43
C VAL A 134 7.87 13.57 1.62
N LYS A 135 8.41 13.65 2.84
CA LYS A 135 9.62 14.44 3.15
C LYS A 135 10.86 13.97 2.41
N GLU A 136 10.99 12.67 2.27
CA GLU A 136 12.12 12.02 1.56
C GLU A 136 11.93 12.01 0.03
N GLY A 137 10.81 12.58 -0.47
CA GLY A 137 10.50 12.58 -1.89
C GLY A 137 10.12 11.21 -2.47
N CYS A 138 9.77 10.26 -1.60
CA CYS A 138 9.45 8.88 -1.97
C CYS A 138 7.95 8.60 -2.06
N ALA A 139 7.10 9.63 -2.05
CA ALA A 139 5.68 9.53 -2.27
C ALA A 139 5.28 10.48 -3.41
N ASP A 140 4.79 9.92 -4.50
CA ASP A 140 4.33 10.71 -5.65
C ASP A 140 2.89 11.14 -5.49
N ILE A 141 2.07 10.28 -4.92
CA ILE A 141 0.62 10.44 -4.80
C ILE A 141 0.19 10.24 -3.34
N LEU A 142 -0.76 11.06 -2.90
CA LEU A 142 -1.51 10.86 -1.65
C LEU A 142 -2.95 10.47 -1.99
N CYS A 143 -3.40 9.32 -1.48
CA CYS A 143 -4.78 8.88 -1.65
C CYS A 143 -5.60 9.03 -0.36
N SER A 144 -6.92 8.99 -0.51
CA SER A 144 -7.86 9.08 0.62
C SER A 144 -7.89 7.82 1.49
N ASP A 145 -7.47 6.68 0.92
CA ASP A 145 -7.64 5.38 1.57
C ASP A 145 -9.10 5.24 2.10
N TYR A 146 -9.30 4.88 3.34
CA TYR A 146 -10.62 4.73 3.98
C TYR A 146 -11.20 6.03 4.55
N TYR A 147 -10.46 7.16 4.55
CA TYR A 147 -10.91 8.41 5.18
C TYR A 147 -10.68 9.66 4.29
N PRO A 148 -11.61 10.00 3.39
CA PRO A 148 -11.44 11.11 2.43
C PRO A 148 -11.12 12.46 3.05
N ALA A 149 -11.66 12.78 4.25
CA ALA A 149 -11.38 14.05 4.92
C ALA A 149 -9.90 14.22 5.30
N ALA A 150 -9.14 13.14 5.44
CA ALA A 150 -7.71 13.19 5.73
C ALA A 150 -6.92 13.89 4.62
N MET A 151 -7.36 13.83 3.36
CA MET A 151 -6.67 14.45 2.23
C MET A 151 -6.45 15.95 2.45
N LEU A 152 -7.50 16.69 2.78
CA LEU A 152 -7.39 18.13 3.05
C LEU A 152 -6.55 18.41 4.29
N HIS A 153 -6.75 17.67 5.37
CA HIS A 153 -6.01 17.87 6.61
C HIS A 153 -4.51 17.56 6.44
N SER A 154 -4.16 16.53 5.66
CA SER A 154 -2.76 16.17 5.40
C SER A 154 -1.98 17.29 4.72
N ILE A 155 -2.61 18.08 3.83
CA ILE A 155 -2.00 19.25 3.22
C ILE A 155 -1.48 20.21 4.29
N PHE A 156 -2.35 20.57 5.25
CA PHE A 156 -2.00 21.53 6.29
C PHE A 156 -0.98 20.98 7.29
N ILE A 157 -1.06 19.69 7.63
CA ILE A 157 -0.09 19.03 8.49
C ILE A 157 1.28 19.04 7.82
N MET A 158 1.40 18.58 6.58
CA MET A 158 2.66 18.54 5.85
C MET A 158 3.27 19.93 5.67
N HIS A 159 2.44 20.91 5.33
CA HIS A 159 2.91 22.28 5.18
C HIS A 159 3.37 22.91 6.50
N LYS A 160 2.51 22.89 7.53
CA LYS A 160 2.75 23.63 8.78
C LYS A 160 3.73 22.94 9.73
N GLN A 161 3.71 21.61 9.80
CA GLN A 161 4.50 20.85 10.76
C GLN A 161 5.79 20.27 10.16
N HIS A 162 5.76 19.95 8.85
CA HIS A 162 6.89 19.34 8.17
C HIS A 162 7.57 20.25 7.15
N GLY A 163 7.06 21.47 6.93
CA GLY A 163 7.69 22.47 6.06
C GLY A 163 7.61 22.17 4.56
N VAL A 164 6.77 21.22 4.15
CA VAL A 164 6.59 20.89 2.72
C VAL A 164 5.90 22.06 2.01
N PRO A 165 6.40 22.53 0.84
CA PRO A 165 5.77 23.60 0.09
C PRO A 165 4.32 23.26 -0.28
N LEU A 166 3.41 24.24 -0.09
CA LEU A 166 1.99 24.02 -0.33
C LEU A 166 1.66 23.53 -1.76
N PRO A 167 2.26 24.08 -2.83
CA PRO A 167 2.04 23.57 -4.19
C PRO A 167 2.46 22.12 -4.37
N GLU A 168 3.56 21.72 -3.75
CA GLU A 168 4.08 20.36 -3.83
C GLU A 168 3.09 19.35 -3.24
N ILE A 169 2.62 19.59 -2.00
CA ILE A 169 1.69 18.67 -1.37
C ILE A 169 0.33 18.66 -2.05
N VAL A 170 -0.14 19.79 -2.57
CA VAL A 170 -1.40 19.86 -3.34
C VAL A 170 -1.29 19.04 -4.64
N ASN A 171 -0.15 19.11 -5.35
CA ASN A 171 0.06 18.33 -6.57
C ASN A 171 -0.03 16.83 -6.33
N LYS A 172 0.41 16.35 -5.16
CA LYS A 172 0.30 14.90 -4.81
C LYS A 172 -1.14 14.42 -4.66
N LEU A 173 -2.10 15.32 -4.52
CA LEU A 173 -3.52 15.02 -4.36
C LEU A 173 -4.35 15.34 -5.61
N THR A 174 -3.79 16.06 -6.58
CA THR A 174 -4.57 16.64 -7.69
C THR A 174 -3.96 16.43 -9.06
N LEU A 175 -2.71 16.75 -9.25
CA LEU A 175 -2.05 16.73 -10.56
C LEU A 175 -1.33 15.39 -10.83
N ASN A 176 -0.76 14.80 -9.79
CA ASN A 176 0.04 13.58 -9.94
C ASN A 176 -0.81 12.31 -10.15
N PRO A 177 -2.02 12.19 -9.53
CA PRO A 177 -2.91 11.03 -9.74
C PRO A 177 -3.38 10.85 -11.18
#